data_2f9d5687e0aba6172af4d9442317f513
#
_entry.id   2f9d5687e0aba6172af4d9442317f513
#
_cell.length_a   1.000
_cell.length_b   1.000
_cell.length_c   1.000
_cell.angle_alpha   90.00
_cell.angle_beta   90.00
_cell.angle_gamma   90.00
#
_symmetry.space_group_name_H-M   'P 1'
#
loop_
_entity.id
_entity.type
_entity.pdbx_description
1 polymer ?
#
loop_
_entity_poly.entity_id
_entity_poly.type
_entity_poly.pdbx_seq_one_letter_code
_entity_poly.pdbx_strand_id
1 'polypeptide(L)'
;VYTGWLAYSTFDHEWVMQQIEDTSVNEVLKKNWPGLHIEPLQAPENMEVLIGWTGSPASSHHLVSEVKRLKSDPTFYGGFLEQSHACVEQLIHAFKTNHIKGVQKMIRQNRKVIQQMDREATVDIETPQLKTLCDVAEKYHGAAKTSGAGGGDCGITIIKSDDNKAQIYEEWRKNNVKPLEFNVYHGQ
;
A
#
# COMPACT_ATOMS: atom_id res chain seq x y z
N VAL A 1 -13.43 -10.03 13.07
CA VAL A 1 -12.14 -9.59 12.52
C VAL A 1 -12.08 -10.07 11.09
N TYR A 2 -11.78 -9.18 10.15
CA TYR A 2 -11.56 -9.54 8.75
C TYR A 2 -10.13 -10.05 8.57
N THR A 3 -9.94 -11.01 7.69
CA THR A 3 -8.66 -11.68 7.46
C THR A 3 -8.39 -11.81 5.96
N GLY A 4 -7.13 -12.00 5.58
CA GLY A 4 -6.72 -12.14 4.19
C GLY A 4 -6.61 -10.80 3.46
N TRP A 5 -6.94 -10.81 2.19
CA TRP A 5 -6.95 -9.64 1.32
C TRP A 5 -8.29 -8.94 1.36
N LEU A 6 -8.27 -7.63 1.45
CA LEU A 6 -9.48 -6.82 1.55
C LEU A 6 -9.40 -5.61 0.62
N ALA A 7 -10.50 -5.32 -0.09
CA ALA A 7 -10.75 -3.97 -0.58
C ALA A 7 -11.41 -3.17 0.55
N TYR A 8 -10.78 -2.06 0.94
CA TYR A 8 -11.19 -1.28 2.08
C TYR A 8 -11.35 0.20 1.70
N SER A 9 -12.47 0.79 2.07
CA SER A 9 -12.66 2.24 2.10
C SER A 9 -12.94 2.69 3.51
N THR A 10 -12.34 3.79 3.92
CA THR A 10 -12.58 4.37 5.25
C THR A 10 -13.97 4.98 5.34
N PHE A 11 -14.49 5.07 6.55
CA PHE A 11 -15.76 5.68 6.86
C PHE A 11 -15.66 7.21 6.93
N ASP A 12 -16.82 7.89 6.90
CA ASP A 12 -16.94 9.31 7.18
C ASP A 12 -16.65 9.58 8.66
N HIS A 13 -15.47 10.14 8.93
CA HIS A 13 -15.01 10.43 10.28
C HIS A 13 -15.88 11.48 10.98
N GLU A 14 -16.32 12.51 10.27
CA GLU A 14 -17.13 13.60 10.87
C GLU A 14 -18.49 13.04 11.31
N TRP A 15 -19.10 12.24 10.45
CA TRP A 15 -20.36 11.57 10.80
C TRP A 15 -20.20 10.65 12.03
N VAL A 16 -19.14 9.85 12.09
CA VAL A 16 -18.92 8.93 13.23
C VAL A 16 -18.70 9.73 14.52
N MET A 17 -17.89 10.78 14.49
CA MET A 17 -17.64 11.63 15.67
C MET A 17 -18.93 12.26 16.17
N GLN A 18 -19.77 12.82 15.27
CA GLN A 18 -21.06 13.36 15.63
C GLN A 18 -21.99 12.30 16.26
N GLN A 19 -22.01 11.09 15.71
CA GLN A 19 -22.83 10.01 16.28
C GLN A 19 -22.37 9.61 17.69
N ILE A 20 -21.06 9.63 17.97
CA ILE A 20 -20.52 9.33 19.30
C ILE A 20 -20.91 10.42 20.33
N GLU A 21 -20.99 11.68 19.91
CA GLU A 21 -21.47 12.76 20.78
C GLU A 21 -22.97 12.62 21.09
N ASP A 22 -23.77 12.20 20.13
CA ASP A 22 -25.23 12.11 20.24
C ASP A 22 -25.72 10.81 20.91
N THR A 23 -24.93 9.73 20.84
CA THR A 23 -25.37 8.39 21.31
C THR A 23 -24.19 7.62 21.96
N SER A 24 -24.49 6.41 22.44
CA SER A 24 -23.42 5.54 22.95
C SER A 24 -22.63 4.87 21.82
N VAL A 25 -21.36 4.53 22.08
CA VAL A 25 -20.49 3.78 21.15
C VAL A 25 -21.17 2.47 20.70
N ASN A 26 -21.88 1.78 21.61
CA ASN A 26 -22.58 0.55 21.28
C ASN A 26 -23.71 0.75 20.25
N GLU A 27 -24.37 1.88 20.26
CA GLU A 27 -25.39 2.21 19.28
C GLU A 27 -24.76 2.62 17.94
N VAL A 28 -23.63 3.33 17.95
CA VAL A 28 -22.90 3.69 16.73
C VAL A 28 -22.39 2.44 16.01
N LEU A 29 -21.89 1.44 16.75
CA LEU A 29 -21.41 0.17 16.18
C LEU A 29 -22.48 -0.64 15.44
N LYS A 30 -23.77 -0.41 15.73
CA LYS A 30 -24.89 -1.09 15.07
C LYS A 30 -25.35 -0.39 13.79
N LYS A 31 -24.88 0.85 13.55
CA LYS A 31 -25.28 1.66 12.39
C LYS A 31 -24.45 1.29 11.16
N ASN A 32 -24.99 1.54 9.99
CA ASN A 32 -24.20 1.55 8.75
C ASN A 32 -23.39 2.83 8.71
N TRP A 33 -22.06 2.71 8.61
CA TRP A 33 -21.17 3.84 8.60
C TRP A 33 -20.98 4.35 7.16
N PRO A 34 -21.35 5.61 6.86
CA PRO A 34 -21.17 6.17 5.53
C PRO A 34 -19.70 6.06 5.07
N GLY A 35 -19.50 5.67 3.82
CA GLY A 35 -18.19 5.51 3.22
C GLY A 35 -17.46 4.21 3.57
N LEU A 36 -17.81 3.54 4.67
CA LEU A 36 -17.17 2.28 5.03
C LEU A 36 -17.53 1.17 4.01
N HIS A 37 -16.50 0.65 3.37
CA HIS A 37 -16.63 -0.53 2.53
C HIS A 37 -15.53 -1.53 2.87
N ILE A 38 -15.90 -2.78 3.07
CA ILE A 38 -14.96 -3.88 3.34
C ILE A 38 -15.40 -5.07 2.50
N GLU A 39 -14.61 -5.41 1.51
CA GLU A 39 -14.87 -6.53 0.60
C GLU A 39 -13.70 -7.51 0.67
N PRO A 40 -13.91 -8.77 1.08
CA PRO A 40 -12.90 -9.81 1.00
C PRO A 40 -12.50 -10.08 -0.45
N LEU A 41 -11.21 -10.15 -0.70
CA LEU A 41 -10.64 -10.47 -2.01
C LEU A 41 -9.89 -11.80 -1.95
N GLN A 42 -9.90 -12.52 -3.04
CA GLN A 42 -9.06 -13.70 -3.23
C GLN A 42 -7.81 -13.31 -4.01
N ALA A 43 -6.64 -13.70 -3.47
CA ALA A 43 -5.39 -13.47 -4.20
C ALA A 43 -5.37 -14.26 -5.51
N PRO A 44 -4.83 -13.68 -6.58
CA PRO A 44 -4.56 -14.45 -7.80
C PRO A 44 -3.73 -15.71 -7.51
N GLU A 45 -4.01 -16.77 -8.28
CA GLU A 45 -3.25 -18.01 -8.21
C GLU A 45 -1.74 -17.75 -8.42
N ASN A 46 -0.93 -18.46 -7.67
CA ASN A 46 0.53 -18.33 -7.71
C ASN A 46 1.05 -16.91 -7.40
N MET A 47 0.26 -16.06 -6.73
CA MET A 47 0.72 -14.78 -6.23
C MET A 47 1.38 -14.95 -4.86
N GLU A 48 2.59 -14.44 -4.74
CA GLU A 48 3.31 -14.39 -3.48
C GLU A 48 3.68 -12.94 -3.13
N VAL A 49 3.62 -12.61 -1.84
CA VAL A 49 4.02 -11.30 -1.32
C VAL A 49 5.31 -11.47 -0.55
N LEU A 50 6.28 -10.63 -0.86
CA LEU A 50 7.51 -10.52 -0.09
C LEU A 50 7.51 -9.17 0.64
N ILE A 51 8.04 -9.15 1.86
CA ILE A 51 8.26 -7.93 2.62
C ILE A 51 9.74 -7.80 2.92
N GLY A 52 10.28 -6.61 2.63
CA GLY A 52 11.62 -6.22 3.03
C GLY A 52 11.57 -5.05 4.01
N TRP A 53 12.33 -5.14 5.11
CA TRP A 53 12.48 -4.06 6.07
C TRP A 53 13.80 -3.33 5.86
N THR A 54 13.74 -1.99 5.83
CA THR A 54 14.90 -1.12 5.53
C THR A 54 15.84 -0.90 6.72
N GLY A 55 15.48 -1.39 7.89
CA GLY A 55 16.28 -1.19 9.10
C GLY A 55 16.01 0.12 9.84
N SER A 56 15.20 1.01 9.28
CA SER A 56 14.88 2.32 9.88
C SER A 56 13.38 2.48 10.01
N PRO A 57 12.86 2.88 11.19
CA PRO A 57 11.45 3.18 11.35
C PRO A 57 11.05 4.44 10.56
N ALA A 58 9.85 4.45 10.03
CA ALA A 58 9.28 5.62 9.35
C ALA A 58 8.62 6.58 10.35
N SER A 59 8.74 7.89 10.11
CA SER A 59 7.97 8.92 10.82
C SER A 59 6.86 9.45 9.93
N SER A 60 5.67 8.89 10.08
CA SER A 60 4.49 9.31 9.29
C SER A 60 4.07 10.77 9.54
N HIS A 61 4.33 11.31 10.74
CA HIS A 61 3.92 12.68 11.08
C HIS A 61 4.56 13.75 10.20
N HIS A 62 5.87 13.66 9.94
CA HIS A 62 6.55 14.60 9.07
C HIS A 62 6.02 14.53 7.64
N LEU A 63 5.94 13.32 7.08
CA LEU A 63 5.45 13.10 5.71
C LEU A 63 4.03 13.62 5.51
N VAL A 64 3.14 13.36 6.48
CA VAL A 64 1.75 13.85 6.43
C VAL A 64 1.69 15.38 6.46
N SER A 65 2.54 16.05 7.25
CA SER A 65 2.55 17.53 7.31
C SER A 65 3.00 18.15 5.98
N GLU A 66 4.02 17.59 5.35
CA GLU A 66 4.51 18.06 4.05
C GLU A 66 3.50 17.80 2.92
N VAL A 67 2.90 16.61 2.88
CA VAL A 67 1.85 16.29 1.90
C VAL A 67 0.61 17.16 2.11
N LYS A 68 0.26 17.53 3.35
CA LYS A 68 -0.84 18.47 3.61
C LYS A 68 -0.62 19.83 2.93
N ARG A 69 0.62 20.28 2.78
CA ARG A 69 0.94 21.52 2.08
C ARG A 69 0.54 21.47 0.60
N LEU A 70 0.64 20.29 -0.04
CA LEU A 70 0.23 20.11 -1.44
C LEU A 70 -1.28 20.22 -1.67
N LYS A 71 -2.11 20.15 -0.61
CA LYS A 71 -3.55 20.42 -0.71
C LYS A 71 -3.85 21.87 -1.12
N SER A 72 -2.89 22.79 -0.97
CA SER A 72 -3.01 24.16 -1.46
C SER A 72 -2.85 24.28 -2.99
N ASP A 73 -2.37 23.24 -3.67
CA ASP A 73 -2.42 23.09 -5.12
C ASP A 73 -3.53 22.08 -5.51
N PRO A 74 -4.76 22.54 -5.75
CA PRO A 74 -5.89 21.65 -6.05
C PRO A 74 -5.69 20.83 -7.33
N THR A 75 -4.95 21.38 -8.31
CA THR A 75 -4.71 20.73 -9.60
C THR A 75 -3.81 19.53 -9.43
N PHE A 76 -2.67 19.70 -8.75
CA PHE A 76 -1.74 18.62 -8.48
C PHE A 76 -2.37 17.57 -7.55
N TYR A 77 -2.94 18.03 -6.42
CA TYR A 77 -3.50 17.13 -5.42
C TYR A 77 -4.72 16.34 -5.96
N GLY A 78 -5.59 17.01 -6.74
CA GLY A 78 -6.71 16.36 -7.42
C GLY A 78 -6.24 15.28 -8.41
N GLY A 79 -5.28 15.60 -9.26
CA GLY A 79 -4.71 14.64 -10.21
C GLY A 79 -4.01 13.45 -9.52
N PHE A 80 -3.33 13.68 -8.38
CA PHE A 80 -2.78 12.60 -7.58
C PHE A 80 -3.88 11.67 -7.04
N LEU A 81 -4.95 12.22 -6.48
CA LEU A 81 -6.07 11.43 -5.95
C LEU A 81 -6.74 10.59 -7.03
N GLU A 82 -7.01 11.18 -8.21
CA GLU A 82 -7.59 10.48 -9.34
C GLU A 82 -6.72 9.31 -9.80
N GLN A 83 -5.42 9.54 -9.98
CA GLN A 83 -4.48 8.49 -10.38
C GLN A 83 -4.37 7.39 -9.32
N SER A 84 -4.28 7.75 -8.04
CA SER A 84 -4.23 6.80 -6.93
C SER A 84 -5.51 5.96 -6.87
N HIS A 85 -6.68 6.59 -6.99
CA HIS A 85 -7.97 5.91 -7.01
C HIS A 85 -8.07 4.93 -8.20
N ALA A 86 -7.72 5.39 -9.41
CA ALA A 86 -7.71 4.54 -10.60
C ALA A 86 -6.77 3.32 -10.45
N CYS A 87 -5.62 3.49 -9.78
CA CYS A 87 -4.72 2.36 -9.49
C CYS A 87 -5.38 1.35 -8.55
N VAL A 88 -6.07 1.80 -7.51
CA VAL A 88 -6.75 0.93 -6.54
C VAL A 88 -7.90 0.17 -7.19
N GLU A 89 -8.75 0.86 -7.97
CA GLU A 89 -9.86 0.23 -8.69
C GLU A 89 -9.37 -0.86 -9.66
N GLN A 90 -8.34 -0.57 -10.45
CA GLN A 90 -7.75 -1.55 -11.36
C GLN A 90 -7.04 -2.69 -10.62
N LEU A 91 -6.46 -2.41 -9.45
CA LEU A 91 -5.86 -3.44 -8.59
C LEU A 91 -6.95 -4.41 -8.08
N ILE A 92 -8.07 -3.88 -7.56
CA ILE A 92 -9.22 -4.68 -7.11
C ILE A 92 -9.75 -5.53 -8.27
N HIS A 93 -9.89 -4.93 -9.45
CA HIS A 93 -10.32 -5.67 -10.66
C HIS A 93 -9.35 -6.81 -11.01
N ALA A 94 -8.04 -6.57 -10.93
CA ALA A 94 -7.03 -7.60 -11.19
C ALA A 94 -7.09 -8.75 -10.18
N PHE A 95 -7.39 -8.49 -8.90
CA PHE A 95 -7.67 -9.52 -7.91
C PHE A 95 -8.92 -10.33 -8.29
N LYS A 96 -10.04 -9.66 -8.58
CA LYS A 96 -11.33 -10.29 -8.92
C LYS A 96 -11.26 -11.14 -10.20
N THR A 97 -10.35 -10.81 -11.11
CA THR A 97 -10.15 -11.52 -12.38
C THR A 97 -8.98 -12.50 -12.37
N ASN A 98 -8.42 -12.81 -11.22
CA ASN A 98 -7.27 -13.73 -11.06
C ASN A 98 -6.08 -13.36 -11.96
N HIS A 99 -5.75 -12.05 -12.07
CA HIS A 99 -4.82 -11.54 -13.07
C HIS A 99 -3.54 -10.95 -12.43
N ILE A 100 -2.59 -11.81 -12.05
CA ILE A 100 -1.34 -11.41 -11.37
C ILE A 100 -0.54 -10.34 -12.11
N LYS A 101 -0.44 -10.40 -13.44
CA LYS A 101 0.25 -9.35 -14.22
C LYS A 101 -0.45 -7.99 -14.13
N GLY A 102 -1.77 -8.00 -13.97
CA GLY A 102 -2.57 -6.80 -13.69
C GLY A 102 -2.23 -6.23 -12.31
N VAL A 103 -2.15 -7.09 -11.28
CA VAL A 103 -1.71 -6.70 -9.94
C VAL A 103 -0.32 -6.06 -9.99
N GLN A 104 0.66 -6.73 -10.58
CA GLN A 104 2.02 -6.22 -10.72
C GLN A 104 2.06 -4.88 -11.47
N LYS A 105 1.28 -4.73 -12.55
CA LYS A 105 1.18 -3.47 -13.30
C LYS A 105 0.69 -2.34 -12.40
N MET A 106 -0.33 -2.58 -11.58
CA MET A 106 -0.89 -1.53 -10.72
C MET A 106 0.01 -1.19 -9.54
N ILE A 107 0.74 -2.16 -8.98
CA ILE A 107 1.79 -1.89 -7.99
C ILE A 107 2.86 -0.96 -8.56
N ARG A 108 3.36 -1.22 -9.77
CA ARG A 108 4.31 -0.35 -10.46
C ARG A 108 3.75 1.04 -10.75
N GLN A 109 2.50 1.11 -11.19
CA GLN A 109 1.85 2.39 -11.47
C GLN A 109 1.67 3.19 -10.17
N ASN A 110 1.23 2.57 -9.10
CA ASN A 110 1.08 3.23 -7.80
C ASN A 110 2.45 3.72 -7.26
N ARG A 111 3.53 2.93 -7.42
CA ARG A 111 4.89 3.39 -7.11
C ARG A 111 5.24 4.68 -7.86
N LYS A 112 4.93 4.77 -9.16
CA LYS A 112 5.18 6.00 -9.97
C LYS A 112 4.39 7.20 -9.46
N VAL A 113 3.13 6.99 -9.07
CA VAL A 113 2.28 8.04 -8.49
C VAL A 113 2.86 8.54 -7.17
N ILE A 114 3.37 7.63 -6.33
CA ILE A 114 4.07 7.98 -5.08
C ILE A 114 5.36 8.75 -5.36
N GLN A 115 6.17 8.30 -6.31
CA GLN A 115 7.40 9.00 -6.71
C GLN A 115 7.13 10.40 -7.29
N GLN A 116 5.98 10.63 -7.92
CA GLN A 116 5.58 11.96 -8.33
C GLN A 116 5.26 12.84 -7.12
N MET A 117 4.53 12.32 -6.15
CA MET A 117 4.27 12.99 -4.87
C MET A 117 5.58 13.34 -4.14
N ASP A 118 6.54 12.43 -4.12
CA ASP A 118 7.88 12.61 -3.55
C ASP A 118 8.57 13.86 -4.11
N ARG A 119 8.59 13.98 -5.43
CA ARG A 119 9.22 15.11 -6.13
C ARG A 119 8.54 16.44 -5.83
N GLU A 120 7.21 16.46 -5.86
CA GLU A 120 6.43 17.70 -5.68
C GLU A 120 6.41 18.17 -4.22
N ALA A 121 6.34 17.23 -3.28
CA ALA A 121 6.40 17.55 -1.85
C ALA A 121 7.84 17.82 -1.36
N THR A 122 8.84 17.43 -2.14
CA THR A 122 10.25 17.47 -1.73
C THR A 122 10.46 16.69 -0.43
N VAL A 123 9.93 15.48 -0.38
CA VAL A 123 10.03 14.54 0.74
C VAL A 123 10.63 13.22 0.27
N ASP A 124 11.10 12.40 1.19
CA ASP A 124 11.64 11.07 0.91
C ASP A 124 10.61 9.99 1.27
N ILE A 125 9.51 9.90 0.51
CA ILE A 125 8.54 8.79 0.68
C ILE A 125 9.19 7.48 0.26
N GLU A 126 9.78 7.44 -0.95
CA GLU A 126 10.61 6.33 -1.39
C GLU A 126 12.10 6.65 -1.07
N THR A 127 12.51 6.37 0.17
CA THR A 127 13.91 6.57 0.59
C THR A 127 14.88 5.78 -0.30
N PRO A 128 16.18 6.13 -0.34
CA PRO A 128 17.18 5.39 -1.12
C PRO A 128 17.16 3.88 -0.83
N GLN A 129 16.89 3.49 0.42
CA GLN A 129 16.81 2.09 0.82
C GLN A 129 15.55 1.41 0.30
N LEU A 130 14.39 2.08 0.34
CA LEU A 130 13.15 1.60 -0.28
C LEU A 130 13.29 1.50 -1.81
N LYS A 131 13.96 2.49 -2.42
CA LYS A 131 14.26 2.45 -3.85
C LYS A 131 15.09 1.22 -4.21
N THR A 132 16.15 0.94 -3.44
CA THR A 132 16.99 -0.25 -3.63
C THR A 132 16.17 -1.53 -3.50
N LEU A 133 15.32 -1.63 -2.48
CA LEU A 133 14.39 -2.76 -2.30
C LEU A 133 13.53 -2.99 -3.54
N CYS A 134 12.92 -1.93 -4.04
CA CYS A 134 12.04 -2.00 -5.20
C CYS A 134 12.80 -2.34 -6.49
N ASP A 135 13.96 -1.75 -6.72
CA ASP A 135 14.76 -1.97 -7.93
C ASP A 135 15.32 -3.40 -7.99
N VAL A 136 15.71 -3.96 -6.85
CA VAL A 136 16.08 -5.39 -6.76
C VAL A 136 14.89 -6.27 -7.12
N ALA A 137 13.71 -5.99 -6.58
CA ALA A 137 12.52 -6.76 -6.91
C ALA A 137 12.18 -6.70 -8.42
N GLU A 138 12.25 -5.53 -9.03
CA GLU A 138 12.00 -5.34 -10.47
C GLU A 138 13.02 -6.08 -11.34
N LYS A 139 14.30 -6.12 -10.96
CA LYS A 139 15.35 -6.89 -11.63
C LYS A 139 15.00 -8.37 -11.75
N TYR A 140 14.29 -8.90 -10.79
CA TYR A 140 13.85 -10.31 -10.73
C TYR A 140 12.35 -10.49 -11.03
N HIS A 141 11.78 -9.61 -11.86
CA HIS A 141 10.40 -9.68 -12.37
C HIS A 141 9.30 -9.46 -11.33
N GLY A 142 9.65 -9.09 -10.09
CA GLY A 142 8.69 -8.65 -9.09
C GLY A 142 8.15 -7.25 -9.38
N ALA A 143 7.10 -6.85 -8.71
CA ALA A 143 6.58 -5.48 -8.69
C ALA A 143 6.54 -5.00 -7.26
N ALA A 144 7.21 -3.89 -6.97
CA ALA A 144 7.42 -3.44 -5.61
C ALA A 144 7.07 -1.96 -5.39
N LYS A 145 6.74 -1.64 -4.14
CA LYS A 145 6.51 -0.27 -3.66
C LYS A 145 6.68 -0.21 -2.15
N THR A 146 6.70 1.00 -1.59
CA THR A 146 6.58 1.18 -0.13
C THR A 146 5.28 0.56 0.40
N SER A 147 5.32 -0.06 1.58
CA SER A 147 4.17 -0.77 2.16
C SER A 147 3.08 0.17 2.68
N GLY A 148 3.46 1.35 3.16
CA GLY A 148 2.56 2.31 3.81
C GLY A 148 2.89 3.75 3.42
N ALA A 149 3.02 4.63 4.41
CA ALA A 149 3.31 6.05 4.22
C ALA A 149 4.69 6.34 3.61
N GLY A 150 5.59 5.36 3.60
CA GLY A 150 6.97 5.56 3.15
C GLY A 150 7.86 6.18 4.23
N GLY A 151 8.98 6.77 3.82
CA GLY A 151 9.95 7.39 4.73
C GLY A 151 10.85 6.38 5.45
N GLY A 152 10.85 5.12 5.03
CA GLY A 152 11.56 4.01 5.64
C GLY A 152 10.64 2.82 5.88
N ASP A 153 10.90 2.07 6.96
CA ASP A 153 10.17 0.88 7.40
C ASP A 153 10.16 -0.24 6.33
N CYS A 154 9.03 -0.61 5.79
CA CYS A 154 8.92 -1.75 4.90
C CYS A 154 8.53 -1.40 3.47
N GLY A 155 9.01 -2.21 2.54
CA GLY A 155 8.47 -2.30 1.18
C GLY A 155 7.82 -3.66 0.94
N ILE A 156 6.83 -3.67 0.06
CA ILE A 156 6.16 -4.89 -0.42
C ILE A 156 6.56 -5.19 -1.85
N THR A 157 6.62 -6.46 -2.17
CA THR A 157 6.87 -6.96 -3.53
C THR A 157 5.87 -8.04 -3.86
N ILE A 158 5.28 -7.97 -5.04
CA ILE A 158 4.43 -9.00 -5.61
C ILE A 158 5.23 -9.78 -6.65
N ILE A 159 5.37 -11.08 -6.44
CA ILE A 159 5.98 -12.01 -7.39
C ILE A 159 4.99 -13.12 -7.76
N LYS A 160 5.29 -13.80 -8.86
CA LYS A 160 4.72 -15.12 -9.12
C LYS A 160 5.50 -16.16 -8.32
N SER A 161 4.85 -17.18 -7.77
CA SER A 161 5.45 -18.16 -6.86
C SER A 161 6.65 -18.92 -7.45
N ASP A 162 6.74 -19.00 -8.78
CA ASP A 162 7.86 -19.63 -9.47
C ASP A 162 9.03 -18.67 -9.76
N ASP A 163 8.88 -17.39 -9.41
CA ASP A 163 9.88 -16.35 -9.66
C ASP A 163 10.99 -16.37 -8.59
N ASN A 164 12.04 -15.62 -8.84
CA ASN A 164 13.33 -15.62 -8.17
C ASN A 164 13.32 -15.08 -6.71
N LYS A 165 12.46 -15.61 -5.85
CA LYS A 165 12.35 -15.21 -4.41
C LYS A 165 13.70 -15.28 -3.69
N ALA A 166 14.42 -16.38 -3.87
CA ALA A 166 15.70 -16.60 -3.19
C ALA A 166 16.73 -15.54 -3.60
N GLN A 167 16.78 -15.20 -4.89
CA GLN A 167 17.68 -14.18 -5.43
C GLN A 167 17.31 -12.79 -4.93
N ILE A 168 16.01 -12.46 -4.86
CA ILE A 168 15.54 -11.19 -4.28
C ILE A 168 16.00 -11.08 -2.84
N TYR A 169 15.78 -12.12 -2.03
CA TYR A 169 16.17 -12.13 -0.62
C TYR A 169 17.68 -12.05 -0.40
N GLU A 170 18.45 -12.73 -1.23
CA GLU A 170 19.92 -12.67 -1.19
C GLU A 170 20.42 -11.25 -1.50
N GLU A 171 19.91 -10.64 -2.58
CA GLU A 171 20.34 -9.31 -2.99
C GLU A 171 19.83 -8.21 -2.04
N TRP A 172 18.64 -8.37 -1.47
CA TRP A 172 18.16 -7.51 -0.39
C TRP A 172 19.11 -7.52 0.82
N ARG A 173 19.50 -8.71 1.31
CA ARG A 173 20.47 -8.82 2.43
C ARG A 173 21.81 -8.15 2.13
N LYS A 174 22.31 -8.29 0.89
CA LYS A 174 23.56 -7.62 0.44
C LYS A 174 23.44 -6.10 0.46
N ASN A 175 22.24 -5.59 0.33
CA ASN A 175 21.95 -4.15 0.33
C ASN A 175 21.30 -3.66 1.64
N ASN A 176 21.50 -4.36 2.75
CA ASN A 176 20.98 -4.02 4.08
C ASN A 176 19.44 -3.91 4.15
N VAL A 177 18.72 -4.60 3.29
CA VAL A 177 17.28 -4.82 3.41
C VAL A 177 17.07 -6.19 4.03
N LYS A 178 16.35 -6.25 5.13
CA LYS A 178 16.05 -7.50 5.84
C LYS A 178 14.75 -8.11 5.31
N PRO A 179 14.79 -9.29 4.67
CA PRO A 179 13.57 -10.02 4.34
C PRO A 179 12.81 -10.39 5.62
N LEU A 180 11.50 -10.18 5.62
CA LEU A 180 10.61 -10.62 6.68
C LEU A 180 9.82 -11.84 6.19
N GLU A 181 9.87 -12.91 6.97
CA GLU A 181 9.04 -14.09 6.71
C GLU A 181 7.66 -13.86 7.32
N PHE A 182 6.63 -14.02 6.52
CA PHE A 182 5.24 -13.93 6.96
C PHE A 182 4.34 -14.75 6.04
N ASN A 183 3.14 -15.02 6.52
CA ASN A 183 2.07 -15.61 5.72
C ASN A 183 0.81 -14.74 5.86
N VAL A 184 0.07 -14.60 4.76
CA VAL A 184 -1.24 -13.96 4.81
C VAL A 184 -2.18 -14.87 5.57
N TYR A 185 -2.74 -14.38 6.68
CA TYR A 185 -3.69 -15.14 7.49
C TYR A 185 -5.08 -15.09 6.87
N HIS A 186 -5.64 -16.24 6.55
CA HIS A 186 -6.94 -16.36 5.89
C HIS A 186 -8.11 -16.69 6.84
N GLY A 187 -7.86 -16.66 8.14
CA GLY A 187 -8.85 -17.08 9.14
C GLY A 187 -8.93 -18.61 9.29
N GLN A 188 -9.67 -19.04 10.30
CA GLN A 188 -10.13 -20.44 10.48
C GLN A 188 -11.56 -20.56 10.05
#